data_491bc65dccc1f3813d0060a89c67b826
#
_entry.id   491bc65dccc1f3813d0060a89c67b826
#
_cell.length_a   1.000
_cell.length_b   1.000
_cell.length_c   1.000
_cell.angle_alpha   90.00
_cell.angle_beta   90.00
_cell.angle_gamma   90.00
#
_symmetry.space_group_name_H-M   'P 1'
#
loop_
_entity.id
_entity.type
_entity.pdbx_description
1 polymer ?
#
loop_
_entity_poly.entity_id
_entity_poly.type
_entity_poly.pdbx_seq_one_letter_code
_entity_poly.pdbx_strand_id
1 'polypeptide(L)'
;MTLMQSRSARTLVATLATALIVATPALSAAQGFPTQPPVARATQAPVAGALAALGSPPNPKVAVSWDRFYDYSGLVEISRRLAAAHPNRVKLGTIGKSTQGRDMVLLTVTNFDKGDADKKPAMYIDGNIHSNEIQGSEFSLYTAWYLAEMADRVPAVDSLLDNYTLYIVPTINPDAREHYFHRANTASSPRTGLAPRDNDGDGRVDEDNLDDLNGDGHITQMRRRNVNGRFRVSPEDPRLLIPILPGEQGEYDLLGQEGFDNDGDGQVNEDSDGGYDPNRNWPWRWAAQYVQGGADWYPGSLVETRNIMDFVIAHPNIAGAQSYHNSGGMLLRGPGVPQDEYRPQDVQVFDQIGRIGEEILPGYRYMIVWKDLYTVWGGELDWFYGARGVLTFSNELWTPFLYFYKQEQGGGGGFGGGNAQNRRYQTTESRFNRLLLMGEAMVEWTEVDHPQYGKVEVGGMKKNFGRVEPGFMLQSDAHRNMMFTLFQTSQMPLIEVDSVTTKSLGGGLTEVTAVVVNRRIAPTHTQQDVENRISRPNHITLSGGRVVAGFVIDNPISGDATEQEREPATIKIANIPGQGIVRVKWIVSGAGPFTVTADSEKGGVSSLRSR
;
A
#
# COMPACT_ATOMS: atom_id res chain seq x y z
N MET A 1 -31.69 -53.69 32.73
CA MET A 1 -31.00 -54.93 33.12
C MET A 1 -29.55 -54.55 33.30
N THR A 2 -29.21 -54.38 34.55
CA THR A 2 -28.06 -54.87 35.32
C THR A 2 -26.72 -54.24 34.95
N LEU A 3 -26.26 -53.24 35.71
CA LEU A 3 -25.48 -53.21 36.95
C LEU A 3 -24.19 -54.05 36.95
N MET A 4 -23.01 -53.39 37.12
CA MET A 4 -22.16 -53.35 38.32
C MET A 4 -20.83 -52.72 38.03
N GLN A 5 -20.52 -51.66 38.66
CA GLN A 5 -19.58 -51.26 39.72
C GLN A 5 -18.37 -52.21 39.98
N SER A 6 -17.15 -51.63 40.01
CA SER A 6 -16.22 -51.65 41.18
C SER A 6 -14.92 -50.89 40.92
N ARG A 7 -14.60 -50.11 41.69
CA ARG A 7 -13.66 -49.48 42.65
C ARG A 7 -12.20 -49.92 42.56
N SER A 8 -11.38 -48.88 42.51
CA SER A 8 -10.14 -48.54 43.27
C SER A 8 -8.91 -49.42 43.23
N ALA A 9 -7.77 -48.78 42.94
CA ALA A 9 -6.64 -48.69 43.89
C ALA A 9 -5.55 -47.74 43.36
N ARG A 10 -5.08 -46.86 44.22
CA ARG A 10 -3.88 -46.00 44.05
C ARG A 10 -2.64 -46.87 44.20
N THR A 11 -1.62 -46.66 43.33
CA THR A 11 -0.25 -46.99 43.67
C THR A 11 0.67 -45.95 43.03
N LEU A 12 1.39 -45.20 43.86
CA LEU A 12 2.47 -44.32 43.54
C LEU A 12 3.69 -45.19 43.15
N VAL A 13 4.23 -44.96 41.93
CA VAL A 13 5.58 -45.42 41.61
C VAL A 13 6.33 -44.28 40.95
N ALA A 14 7.31 -43.76 41.62
CA ALA A 14 8.32 -42.86 41.06
C ALA A 14 9.26 -43.67 40.16
N THR A 15 9.45 -43.26 38.93
CA THR A 15 10.48 -43.83 38.07
C THR A 15 11.22 -42.72 37.31
N LEU A 16 12.54 -42.78 37.40
CA LEU A 16 13.49 -41.91 36.76
C LEU A 16 13.23 -41.75 35.26
N ALA A 17 13.22 -40.52 34.77
CA ALA A 17 13.27 -40.22 33.37
C ALA A 17 14.72 -40.22 32.87
N THR A 18 15.11 -41.28 32.16
CA THR A 18 16.33 -41.30 31.37
C THR A 18 16.05 -40.58 30.04
N ALA A 19 16.65 -39.44 29.81
CA ALA A 19 16.57 -38.70 28.57
C ALA A 19 17.29 -39.45 27.45
N LEU A 20 16.52 -40.02 26.52
CA LEU A 20 17.02 -40.51 25.24
C LEU A 20 17.12 -39.34 24.28
N ILE A 21 18.35 -38.88 24.01
CA ILE A 21 18.60 -37.89 22.94
C ILE A 21 18.50 -38.63 21.61
N VAL A 22 17.39 -38.48 20.92
CA VAL A 22 17.25 -38.87 19.51
C VAL A 22 17.86 -37.75 18.68
N ALA A 23 19.02 -37.99 18.10
CA ALA A 23 19.61 -37.10 17.11
C ALA A 23 18.77 -37.15 15.81
N THR A 24 18.00 -36.11 15.57
CA THR A 24 17.41 -35.87 14.26
C THR A 24 18.47 -35.30 13.32
N PRO A 25 18.57 -35.76 12.06
CA PRO A 25 19.52 -35.17 11.13
C PRO A 25 19.12 -33.71 10.87
N ALA A 26 20.09 -32.81 11.07
CA ALA A 26 19.94 -31.40 10.76
C ALA A 26 19.64 -31.24 9.27
N LEU A 27 18.43 -30.77 8.96
CA LEU A 27 18.14 -30.15 7.70
C LEU A 27 19.09 -28.95 7.55
N SER A 28 19.83 -28.93 6.45
CA SER A 28 20.76 -27.89 6.05
C SER A 28 20.14 -26.52 6.30
N ALA A 29 20.72 -25.80 7.26
CA ALA A 29 20.38 -24.43 7.53
C ALA A 29 20.58 -23.63 6.25
N ALA A 30 19.53 -22.92 5.84
CA ALA A 30 19.65 -21.83 4.90
C ALA A 30 20.85 -20.98 5.30
N GLN A 31 21.77 -20.74 4.38
CA GLN A 31 22.98 -19.97 4.64
C GLN A 31 22.57 -18.60 5.17
N GLY A 32 22.74 -18.41 6.46
CA GLY A 32 22.59 -17.10 7.10
C GLY A 32 23.55 -16.12 6.44
N PHE A 33 23.08 -14.93 6.23
CA PHE A 33 23.91 -13.82 5.74
C PHE A 33 25.15 -13.70 6.63
N PRO A 34 26.35 -13.44 6.05
CA PRO A 34 27.56 -13.26 6.85
C PRO A 34 27.38 -12.07 7.79
N THR A 35 27.42 -12.34 9.08
CA THR A 35 27.43 -11.29 10.10
C THR A 35 28.74 -10.51 9.98
N GLN A 36 28.67 -9.29 9.45
CA GLN A 36 29.79 -8.36 9.58
C GLN A 36 29.96 -7.97 11.05
N PRO A 37 31.20 -7.82 11.54
CA PRO A 37 31.42 -7.33 12.88
C PRO A 37 30.80 -5.96 13.08
N PRO A 38 30.17 -5.67 14.23
CA PRO A 38 29.50 -4.42 14.46
C PRO A 38 30.48 -3.25 14.33
N VAL A 39 30.19 -2.33 13.43
CA VAL A 39 30.91 -1.06 13.34
C VAL A 39 30.62 -0.29 14.62
N ALA A 40 31.68 0.03 15.39
CA ALA A 40 31.54 0.81 16.61
C ALA A 40 30.97 2.20 16.27
N ARG A 41 29.75 2.47 16.70
CA ARG A 41 29.07 3.77 16.54
C ARG A 41 29.27 4.62 17.78
N ALA A 42 29.41 5.94 17.55
CA ALA A 42 29.21 6.92 18.62
C ALA A 42 27.74 6.81 19.07
N THR A 43 27.49 6.08 20.14
CA THR A 43 26.18 5.92 20.74
C THR A 43 25.83 7.22 21.46
N GLN A 44 24.73 7.87 21.09
CA GLN A 44 24.05 8.75 22.05
C GLN A 44 23.78 7.92 23.30
N ALA A 45 24.09 8.49 24.46
CA ALA A 45 23.88 7.79 25.72
C ALA A 45 22.41 7.33 25.77
N PRO A 46 22.13 6.05 26.05
CA PRO A 46 20.76 5.59 26.17
C PRO A 46 20.06 6.38 27.28
N VAL A 47 18.77 6.63 27.11
CA VAL A 47 17.95 7.16 28.19
C VAL A 47 18.11 6.19 29.35
N ALA A 48 18.60 6.69 30.50
CA ALA A 48 18.93 5.85 31.64
C ALA A 48 17.70 5.02 32.05
N GLY A 49 17.85 3.69 32.10
CA GLY A 49 16.78 2.76 32.44
C GLY A 49 15.83 2.37 31.30
N ALA A 50 16.05 2.81 30.04
CA ALA A 50 15.24 2.40 28.90
C ALA A 50 15.92 1.26 28.11
N LEU A 51 15.14 0.24 27.76
CA LEU A 51 15.51 -0.83 26.85
C LEU A 51 14.66 -0.72 25.57
N ALA A 52 15.31 -0.61 24.42
CA ALA A 52 14.59 -0.59 23.15
C ALA A 52 13.91 -1.93 22.88
N ALA A 53 12.64 -1.90 22.52
CA ALA A 53 11.92 -3.08 22.06
C ALA A 53 12.41 -3.53 20.67
N LEU A 54 12.38 -4.84 20.40
CA LEU A 54 12.69 -5.36 19.08
C LEU A 54 11.72 -4.78 18.03
N GLY A 55 12.22 -4.53 16.83
CA GLY A 55 11.43 -3.95 15.75
C GLY A 55 11.28 -2.43 15.79
N SER A 56 11.88 -1.75 16.78
CA SER A 56 11.88 -0.29 16.88
C SER A 56 13.30 0.27 16.83
N PRO A 57 13.54 1.42 16.19
CA PRO A 57 14.83 2.11 16.27
C PRO A 57 15.15 2.49 17.72
N PRO A 58 16.27 2.02 18.29
CA PRO A 58 16.56 2.24 19.71
C PRO A 58 16.85 3.71 20.06
N ASN A 59 17.41 4.45 19.12
CA ASN A 59 17.71 5.88 19.25
C ASN A 59 17.57 6.53 17.86
N PRO A 60 16.36 6.85 17.43
CA PRO A 60 16.15 7.44 16.11
C PRO A 60 16.79 8.83 16.05
N LYS A 61 17.46 9.16 14.94
CA LYS A 61 17.97 10.51 14.69
C LYS A 61 16.83 11.49 14.48
N VAL A 62 15.71 10.99 13.92
CA VAL A 62 14.47 11.76 13.73
C VAL A 62 13.39 11.15 14.63
N ALA A 63 13.16 11.76 15.78
CA ALA A 63 12.07 11.36 16.65
C ALA A 63 10.73 11.78 16.03
N VAL A 64 9.82 10.81 15.88
CA VAL A 64 8.45 10.99 15.38
C VAL A 64 7.51 10.19 16.28
N SER A 65 6.36 10.76 16.64
CA SER A 65 5.30 10.05 17.34
C SER A 65 4.35 9.44 16.31
N TRP A 66 4.20 8.12 16.35
CA TRP A 66 3.35 7.36 15.41
C TRP A 66 1.99 7.01 16.03
N ASP A 67 1.55 7.78 17.01
CA ASP A 67 0.28 7.68 17.73
C ASP A 67 -0.73 8.77 17.32
N ARG A 68 -0.44 9.51 16.25
CA ARG A 68 -1.20 10.67 15.76
C ARG A 68 -1.06 10.84 14.26
N PHE A 69 -1.91 11.71 13.72
CA PHE A 69 -1.88 12.15 12.34
C PHE A 69 -1.25 13.55 12.23
N TYR A 70 -0.61 13.82 11.09
CA TYR A 70 0.06 15.07 10.80
C TYR A 70 -0.64 15.79 9.64
N ASP A 71 -0.85 17.09 9.76
CA ASP A 71 -1.25 17.92 8.62
C ASP A 71 -0.17 17.96 7.54
N TYR A 72 -0.43 18.63 6.43
CA TYR A 72 0.55 18.72 5.33
C TYR A 72 1.89 19.30 5.80
N SER A 73 1.86 20.34 6.64
CA SER A 73 3.08 20.98 7.14
C SER A 73 3.92 20.03 8.01
N GLY A 74 3.27 19.22 8.82
CA GLY A 74 3.91 18.20 9.64
C GLY A 74 4.55 17.08 8.79
N LEU A 75 3.86 16.61 7.74
CA LEU A 75 4.43 15.63 6.80
C LEU A 75 5.69 16.18 6.10
N VAL A 76 5.63 17.43 5.62
CA VAL A 76 6.78 18.09 4.97
C VAL A 76 7.95 18.25 5.93
N GLU A 77 7.70 18.65 7.17
CA GLU A 77 8.75 18.83 8.18
C GLU A 77 9.42 17.51 8.56
N ILE A 78 8.65 16.44 8.76
CA ILE A 78 9.22 15.10 9.03
C ILE A 78 10.07 14.65 7.83
N SER A 79 9.57 14.82 6.60
CA SER A 79 10.28 14.48 5.37
C SER A 79 11.61 15.22 5.23
N ARG A 80 11.62 16.53 5.53
CA ARG A 80 12.83 17.37 5.52
C ARG A 80 13.86 16.91 6.57
N ARG A 81 13.40 16.60 7.79
CA ARG A 81 14.25 16.11 8.88
C ARG A 81 14.86 14.76 8.54
N LEU A 82 14.10 13.84 7.91
CA LEU A 82 14.62 12.55 7.45
C LEU A 82 15.72 12.71 6.42
N ALA A 83 15.51 13.51 5.39
CA ALA A 83 16.52 13.77 4.36
C ALA A 83 17.78 14.42 4.93
N ALA A 84 17.62 15.37 5.86
CA ALA A 84 18.76 16.02 6.51
C ALA A 84 19.57 15.08 7.43
N ALA A 85 18.88 14.18 8.15
CA ALA A 85 19.52 13.26 9.10
C ALA A 85 20.15 12.04 8.42
N HIS A 86 19.67 11.65 7.23
CA HIS A 86 20.08 10.45 6.51
C HIS A 86 20.40 10.73 5.02
N PRO A 87 21.32 11.67 4.66
CA PRO A 87 21.52 12.12 3.28
C PRO A 87 21.99 11.01 2.32
N ASN A 88 22.62 9.94 2.83
CA ASN A 88 23.05 8.78 2.03
C ASN A 88 21.95 7.72 1.87
N ARG A 89 20.78 7.94 2.47
CA ARG A 89 19.64 6.98 2.43
C ARG A 89 18.34 7.61 1.95
N VAL A 90 18.15 8.91 2.16
CA VAL A 90 16.91 9.62 1.85
C VAL A 90 17.22 10.92 1.12
N LYS A 91 16.60 11.11 -0.03
CA LYS A 91 16.56 12.40 -0.73
C LYS A 91 15.13 12.92 -0.79
N LEU A 92 14.97 14.21 -0.52
CA LEU A 92 13.70 14.93 -0.61
C LEU A 92 13.61 15.61 -1.98
N GLY A 93 12.46 15.47 -2.63
CA GLY A 93 12.10 16.08 -3.90
C GLY A 93 10.62 16.40 -3.98
N THR A 94 10.13 16.66 -5.18
CA THR A 94 8.71 16.83 -5.51
C THR A 94 8.42 16.18 -6.85
N ILE A 95 7.22 15.62 -7.01
CA ILE A 95 6.73 15.14 -8.30
C ILE A 95 5.89 16.20 -9.05
N GLY A 96 5.65 17.35 -8.44
CA GLY A 96 4.87 18.45 -9.02
C GLY A 96 4.15 19.27 -7.96
N LYS A 97 3.23 20.10 -8.43
CA LYS A 97 2.37 20.93 -7.58
C LYS A 97 0.93 20.42 -7.64
N SER A 98 0.22 20.53 -6.54
CA SER A 98 -1.22 20.32 -6.47
C SER A 98 -2.02 21.48 -7.09
N THR A 99 -3.31 21.34 -7.16
CA THR A 99 -4.27 22.36 -7.66
C THR A 99 -4.08 23.70 -6.95
N GLN A 100 -3.86 23.73 -5.63
CA GLN A 100 -3.61 24.96 -4.86
C GLN A 100 -2.13 25.32 -4.73
N GLY A 101 -1.23 24.64 -5.46
CA GLY A 101 0.19 24.98 -5.55
C GLY A 101 1.08 24.41 -4.45
N ARG A 102 0.58 23.46 -3.62
CA ARG A 102 1.41 22.73 -2.64
C ARG A 102 2.32 21.74 -3.35
N ASP A 103 3.51 21.48 -2.81
CA ASP A 103 4.40 20.46 -3.33
C ASP A 103 3.82 19.04 -3.06
N MET A 104 3.78 18.21 -4.10
CA MET A 104 3.59 16.78 -3.94
C MET A 104 4.93 16.16 -3.59
N VAL A 105 5.18 15.98 -2.29
CA VAL A 105 6.48 15.58 -1.74
C VAL A 105 6.88 14.19 -2.20
N LEU A 106 8.14 14.04 -2.63
CA LEU A 106 8.78 12.77 -2.95
C LEU A 106 9.95 12.50 -2.01
N LEU A 107 9.95 11.33 -1.40
CA LEU A 107 11.12 10.75 -0.73
C LEU A 107 11.69 9.62 -1.59
N THR A 108 12.93 9.78 -2.04
CA THR A 108 13.68 8.69 -2.68
C THR A 108 14.53 8.01 -1.62
N VAL A 109 14.21 6.74 -1.33
CA VAL A 109 14.86 5.96 -0.26
C VAL A 109 15.64 4.80 -0.87
N THR A 110 16.95 4.82 -0.72
CA THR A 110 17.88 3.78 -1.21
C THR A 110 19.27 3.98 -0.56
N ASN A 111 20.18 3.05 -0.74
CA ASN A 111 21.60 3.27 -0.43
C ASN A 111 22.29 3.95 -1.64
N PHE A 112 22.46 5.27 -1.59
CA PHE A 112 23.11 6.04 -2.65
C PHE A 112 24.60 5.74 -2.82
N ASP A 113 25.25 5.16 -1.80
CA ASP A 113 26.66 4.71 -1.90
C ASP A 113 26.82 3.43 -2.74
N LYS A 114 25.69 2.76 -3.08
CA LYS A 114 25.64 1.52 -3.86
C LYS A 114 25.10 1.71 -5.28
N GLY A 115 25.08 2.93 -5.77
CA GLY A 115 24.69 3.27 -7.14
C GLY A 115 23.48 4.17 -7.23
N ASP A 116 23.19 4.57 -8.45
CA ASP A 116 22.12 5.50 -8.78
C ASP A 116 20.74 4.87 -8.54
N ALA A 117 19.81 5.66 -8.04
CA ALA A 117 18.46 5.21 -7.69
C ALA A 117 17.67 4.67 -8.92
N ASP A 118 17.86 5.29 -10.09
CA ASP A 118 17.18 4.91 -11.35
C ASP A 118 17.77 3.66 -12.03
N LYS A 119 18.92 3.15 -11.53
CA LYS A 119 19.55 1.91 -12.01
C LYS A 119 19.20 0.69 -11.17
N LYS A 120 18.51 0.87 -10.08
CA LYS A 120 17.99 -0.22 -9.23
C LYS A 120 16.52 -0.46 -9.54
N PRO A 121 16.02 -1.70 -9.44
CA PRO A 121 14.58 -1.93 -9.47
C PRO A 121 13.90 -1.11 -8.37
N ALA A 122 12.72 -0.57 -8.67
CA ALA A 122 12.08 0.35 -7.75
C ALA A 122 10.67 -0.10 -7.35
N MET A 123 10.31 0.31 -6.13
CA MET A 123 8.97 0.27 -5.57
C MET A 123 8.41 1.69 -5.47
N TYR A 124 7.24 1.94 -6.02
CA TYR A 124 6.48 3.17 -5.83
C TYR A 124 5.50 2.99 -4.66
N ILE A 125 5.41 3.97 -3.78
CA ILE A 125 4.53 3.90 -2.60
C ILE A 125 3.84 5.24 -2.44
N ASP A 126 2.53 5.22 -2.28
CA ASP A 126 1.76 6.42 -2.00
C ASP A 126 0.61 6.19 -1.01
N GLY A 127 -0.08 7.27 -0.69
CA GLY A 127 -1.28 7.26 0.11
C GLY A 127 -2.05 8.56 -0.01
N ASN A 128 -3.24 8.58 0.59
CA ASN A 128 -4.07 9.76 0.72
C ASN A 128 -4.46 10.40 -0.63
N ILE A 129 -4.75 9.57 -1.63
CA ILE A 129 -5.41 10.02 -2.85
C ILE A 129 -6.82 10.54 -2.52
N HIS A 130 -7.52 9.85 -1.64
CA HIS A 130 -8.73 10.35 -0.99
C HIS A 130 -8.35 11.07 0.30
N SER A 131 -8.81 12.30 0.46
CA SER A 131 -8.32 13.20 1.51
C SER A 131 -8.64 12.74 2.95
N ASN A 132 -9.81 12.11 3.12
CA ASN A 132 -10.28 11.58 4.39
C ASN A 132 -9.61 10.25 4.80
N GLU A 133 -8.81 9.67 3.90
CA GLU A 133 -8.04 8.45 4.11
C GLU A 133 -6.63 8.81 4.58
N ILE A 134 -6.57 9.58 5.67
CA ILE A 134 -5.34 10.24 6.13
C ILE A 134 -4.24 9.27 6.55
N GLN A 135 -4.60 8.06 7.00
CA GLN A 135 -3.70 7.06 7.57
C GLN A 135 -2.60 6.60 6.59
N GLY A 136 -2.91 6.56 5.28
CA GLY A 136 -1.97 6.17 4.24
C GLY A 136 -0.71 7.03 4.18
N SER A 137 -0.82 8.32 4.51
CA SER A 137 0.34 9.23 4.57
C SER A 137 1.31 8.86 5.69
N GLU A 138 0.78 8.56 6.89
CA GLU A 138 1.60 8.15 8.02
C GLU A 138 2.30 6.82 7.73
N PHE A 139 1.62 5.86 7.07
CA PHE A 139 2.20 4.55 6.76
C PHE A 139 3.30 4.65 5.70
N SER A 140 3.09 5.48 4.68
CA SER A 140 4.11 5.80 3.68
C SER A 140 5.34 6.46 4.33
N LEU A 141 5.11 7.45 5.19
CA LEU A 141 6.18 8.17 5.88
C LEU A 141 6.87 7.30 6.95
N TYR A 142 6.12 6.45 7.66
CA TYR A 142 6.66 5.45 8.58
C TYR A 142 7.64 4.50 7.87
N THR A 143 7.31 4.10 6.64
CA THR A 143 8.17 3.25 5.82
C THR A 143 9.51 3.92 5.53
N ALA A 144 9.50 5.19 5.10
CA ALA A 144 10.73 5.95 4.88
C ALA A 144 11.55 6.12 6.16
N TRP A 145 10.88 6.48 7.26
CA TRP A 145 11.50 6.65 8.57
C TRP A 145 12.14 5.36 9.09
N TYR A 146 11.40 4.26 9.07
CA TYR A 146 11.89 2.97 9.56
C TYR A 146 13.11 2.49 8.79
N LEU A 147 13.06 2.55 7.47
CA LEU A 147 14.19 2.16 6.61
C LEU A 147 15.42 3.02 6.89
N ALA A 148 15.26 4.34 7.00
CA ALA A 148 16.37 5.25 7.26
C ALA A 148 16.99 5.03 8.65
N GLU A 149 16.16 4.82 9.69
CA GLU A 149 16.63 4.66 11.07
C GLU A 149 17.18 3.25 11.37
N MET A 150 16.73 2.23 10.62
CA MET A 150 17.19 0.85 10.77
C MET A 150 18.33 0.47 9.83
N ALA A 151 18.64 1.30 8.83
CA ALA A 151 19.83 1.14 7.99
C ALA A 151 21.10 1.06 8.85
N ASP A 152 22.07 0.23 8.42
CA ASP A 152 23.31 -0.16 9.14
C ASP A 152 23.06 -0.82 10.53
N ARG A 153 21.84 -1.22 10.84
CA ARG A 153 21.47 -1.94 12.07
C ARG A 153 20.86 -3.30 11.79
N VAL A 154 20.07 -3.39 10.73
CA VAL A 154 19.37 -4.61 10.32
C VAL A 154 19.86 -5.00 8.94
N PRO A 155 20.64 -6.09 8.81
CA PRO A 155 21.21 -6.50 7.52
C PRO A 155 20.19 -6.69 6.39
N ALA A 156 18.96 -7.08 6.73
CA ALA A 156 17.88 -7.19 5.74
C ALA A 156 17.46 -5.83 5.18
N VAL A 157 17.48 -4.76 6.00
CA VAL A 157 17.21 -3.39 5.56
C VAL A 157 18.36 -2.90 4.67
N ASP A 158 19.60 -3.15 5.07
CA ASP A 158 20.76 -2.79 4.25
C ASP A 158 20.73 -3.49 2.90
N SER A 159 20.46 -4.81 2.90
CA SER A 159 20.33 -5.58 1.65
C SER A 159 19.20 -5.06 0.76
N LEU A 160 18.07 -4.65 1.34
CA LEU A 160 16.97 -4.06 0.58
C LEU A 160 17.39 -2.74 -0.06
N LEU A 161 17.97 -1.82 0.70
CA LEU A 161 18.39 -0.51 0.22
C LEU A 161 19.60 -0.56 -0.73
N ASP A 162 20.46 -1.56 -0.60
CA ASP A 162 21.58 -1.78 -1.53
C ASP A 162 21.08 -2.15 -2.94
N ASN A 163 19.96 -2.89 -3.02
CA ASN A 163 19.47 -3.47 -4.26
C ASN A 163 18.24 -2.78 -4.85
N TYR A 164 17.47 -2.06 -4.05
CA TYR A 164 16.21 -1.44 -4.48
C TYR A 164 16.16 0.06 -4.18
N THR A 165 15.31 0.75 -4.93
CA THR A 165 14.90 2.12 -4.66
C THR A 165 13.42 2.14 -4.28
N LEU A 166 13.05 2.92 -3.26
CA LEU A 166 11.67 3.19 -2.93
C LEU A 166 11.39 4.68 -3.22
N TYR A 167 10.43 4.92 -4.11
CA TYR A 167 9.88 6.24 -4.39
C TYR A 167 8.61 6.40 -3.58
N ILE A 168 8.62 7.26 -2.58
CA ILE A 168 7.53 7.40 -1.61
C ILE A 168 6.91 8.79 -1.73
N VAL A 169 5.61 8.84 -2.04
CA VAL A 169 4.79 10.05 -2.09
C VAL A 169 3.78 9.99 -0.94
N PRO A 170 4.09 10.55 0.24
CA PRO A 170 3.26 10.36 1.43
C PRO A 170 1.82 10.85 1.26
N THR A 171 1.60 11.90 0.46
CA THR A 171 0.25 12.38 0.17
C THR A 171 0.13 12.79 -1.30
N ILE A 172 -0.80 12.16 -2.00
CA ILE A 172 -1.15 12.51 -3.38
C ILE A 172 -1.97 13.80 -3.40
N ASN A 173 -2.84 14.00 -2.42
CA ASN A 173 -3.80 15.08 -2.36
C ASN A 173 -3.53 16.02 -1.17
N PRO A 174 -2.45 16.84 -1.24
CA PRO A 174 -2.04 17.67 -0.11
C PRO A 174 -3.03 18.80 0.21
N ASP A 175 -3.80 19.27 -0.78
CA ASP A 175 -4.77 20.35 -0.60
C ASP A 175 -5.97 19.87 0.23
N ALA A 176 -6.55 18.76 -0.17
CA ALA A 176 -7.70 18.21 0.52
C ALA A 176 -7.31 17.59 1.88
N ARG A 177 -6.07 17.09 2.04
CA ARG A 177 -5.55 16.72 3.37
C ARG A 177 -5.54 17.92 4.31
N GLU A 178 -4.99 19.06 3.87
CA GLU A 178 -4.95 20.29 4.66
C GLU A 178 -6.35 20.76 5.03
N HIS A 179 -7.29 20.69 4.07
CA HIS A 179 -8.69 21.00 4.32
C HIS A 179 -9.30 20.05 5.37
N TYR A 180 -9.06 18.74 5.25
CA TYR A 180 -9.57 17.76 6.21
C TYR A 180 -9.09 18.03 7.64
N PHE A 181 -7.84 18.47 7.82
CA PHE A 181 -7.29 18.78 9.14
C PHE A 181 -7.86 20.06 9.75
N HIS A 182 -8.01 21.12 8.95
CA HIS A 182 -8.25 22.48 9.45
C HIS A 182 -9.68 22.99 9.24
N ARG A 183 -10.55 22.19 8.63
CA ARG A 183 -11.97 22.49 8.45
C ARG A 183 -12.83 21.44 9.14
N ALA A 184 -14.06 21.80 9.48
CA ALA A 184 -15.05 20.86 9.88
C ALA A 184 -15.38 19.94 8.68
N ASN A 185 -15.45 18.64 8.91
CA ASN A 185 -15.69 17.63 7.88
C ASN A 185 -16.36 16.42 8.51
N THR A 186 -16.92 15.56 7.67
CA THR A 186 -17.37 14.22 8.07
C THR A 186 -16.20 13.22 8.05
N ALA A 187 -16.42 11.99 8.51
CA ALA A 187 -15.47 10.89 8.31
C ALA A 187 -15.28 10.51 6.82
N SER A 188 -16.14 11.00 5.93
CA SER A 188 -16.17 10.63 4.52
C SER A 188 -16.01 11.81 3.55
N SER A 189 -15.94 13.04 4.02
CA SER A 189 -15.82 14.25 3.19
C SER A 189 -14.70 15.19 3.69
N PRO A 190 -14.10 15.99 2.80
CA PRO A 190 -14.15 15.73 1.37
C PRO A 190 -13.39 14.44 1.06
N ARG A 191 -13.93 13.58 0.20
CA ARG A 191 -13.21 12.37 -0.26
C ARG A 191 -12.22 12.72 -1.36
N THR A 192 -12.50 13.77 -2.07
CA THR A 192 -11.89 14.17 -3.34
C THR A 192 -10.89 15.30 -3.16
N GLY A 193 -10.40 15.87 -4.24
CA GLY A 193 -9.60 17.09 -4.20
C GLY A 193 -10.44 18.35 -4.07
N LEU A 194 -9.79 19.49 -4.14
CA LEU A 194 -10.41 20.83 -4.03
C LEU A 194 -10.39 21.60 -5.35
N ALA A 195 -10.49 20.93 -6.50
CA ALA A 195 -10.73 21.58 -7.76
C ALA A 195 -12.23 21.95 -7.83
N PRO A 196 -12.57 23.23 -8.05
CA PRO A 196 -13.96 23.68 -8.02
C PRO A 196 -14.86 22.90 -9.00
N ARG A 197 -16.05 22.53 -8.56
CA ARG A 197 -17.06 21.82 -9.36
C ARG A 197 -18.44 22.36 -9.10
N ASP A 198 -19.26 22.33 -10.12
CA ASP A 198 -20.69 22.54 -10.11
C ASP A 198 -21.33 21.14 -10.06
N ASN A 199 -21.78 20.72 -8.89
CA ASN A 199 -22.23 19.35 -8.65
C ASN A 199 -23.73 19.17 -8.90
N ASP A 200 -24.52 20.25 -8.82
CA ASP A 200 -25.96 20.27 -9.03
C ASP A 200 -26.36 20.74 -10.44
N GLY A 201 -25.46 21.46 -11.15
CA GLY A 201 -25.63 21.89 -12.53
C GLY A 201 -26.32 23.26 -12.68
N ASP A 202 -26.30 24.11 -11.64
CA ASP A 202 -26.91 25.43 -11.64
C ASP A 202 -26.01 26.52 -12.26
N GLY A 203 -24.73 26.23 -12.48
CA GLY A 203 -23.73 27.12 -13.09
C GLY A 203 -22.86 27.86 -12.10
N ARG A 204 -22.99 27.60 -10.80
CA ARG A 204 -22.07 28.04 -9.76
C ARG A 204 -21.16 26.87 -9.37
N VAL A 205 -20.31 27.05 -8.37
CA VAL A 205 -19.37 26.01 -7.94
C VAL A 205 -19.19 26.07 -6.42
N ASP A 206 -19.28 24.93 -5.76
CA ASP A 206 -18.99 24.73 -4.34
C ASP A 206 -19.78 25.73 -3.43
N GLU A 207 -21.05 26.08 -3.72
CA GLU A 207 -21.80 27.10 -3.00
C GLU A 207 -22.66 26.57 -1.85
N ASP A 208 -22.94 25.26 -1.77
CA ASP A 208 -23.69 24.66 -0.65
C ASP A 208 -22.86 23.62 0.08
N ASN A 209 -21.83 24.11 0.77
CA ASN A 209 -20.93 23.30 1.58
C ASN A 209 -21.54 22.89 2.92
N LEU A 210 -20.96 21.84 3.51
CA LEU A 210 -21.25 21.39 4.87
C LEU A 210 -20.95 22.48 5.91
N ASP A 211 -21.86 22.71 6.86
CA ASP A 211 -21.71 23.70 7.92
C ASP A 211 -21.63 23.07 9.31
N ASP A 212 -20.67 23.51 10.10
CA ASP A 212 -20.51 23.16 11.51
C ASP A 212 -21.44 24.05 12.36
N LEU A 213 -22.64 23.56 12.63
CA LEU A 213 -23.71 24.33 13.26
C LEU A 213 -23.49 24.62 14.74
N ASN A 214 -22.67 23.80 15.41
CA ASN A 214 -22.39 23.94 16.84
C ASN A 214 -20.95 24.41 17.12
N GLY A 215 -20.09 24.54 16.09
CA GLY A 215 -18.72 25.04 16.19
C GLY A 215 -17.74 24.07 16.83
N ASP A 216 -17.98 22.75 16.75
CA ASP A 216 -17.14 21.74 17.40
C ASP A 216 -16.00 21.20 16.52
N GLY A 217 -15.93 21.59 15.24
CA GLY A 217 -14.91 21.18 14.29
C GLY A 217 -15.19 19.85 13.60
N HIS A 218 -16.38 19.30 13.76
CA HIS A 218 -16.86 18.08 13.09
C HIS A 218 -18.17 18.37 12.36
N ILE A 219 -18.39 17.72 11.24
CA ILE A 219 -19.71 17.64 10.63
C ILE A 219 -20.34 16.33 11.09
N THR A 220 -21.36 16.45 11.92
CA THR A 220 -22.04 15.30 12.51
C THR A 220 -23.45 15.13 11.94
N GLN A 221 -24.40 14.58 12.70
CA GLN A 221 -25.75 14.32 12.25
C GLN A 221 -26.73 15.32 12.87
N MET A 222 -27.73 15.71 12.11
CA MET A 222 -28.88 16.44 12.64
C MET A 222 -30.00 15.46 13.00
N ARG A 223 -30.63 15.67 14.17
CA ARG A 223 -31.85 14.97 14.56
C ARG A 223 -32.92 15.93 15.07
N ARG A 224 -34.16 15.56 14.87
CA ARG A 224 -35.31 16.31 15.37
C ARG A 224 -36.22 15.42 16.20
N ARG A 225 -36.72 15.92 17.33
CA ARG A 225 -37.67 15.20 18.16
C ARG A 225 -38.98 14.96 17.40
N ASN A 226 -39.40 13.71 17.36
CA ASN A 226 -40.66 13.27 16.77
C ASN A 226 -41.16 12.01 17.50
N VAL A 227 -42.28 12.11 18.17
CA VAL A 227 -42.90 10.99 18.90
C VAL A 227 -43.29 9.81 17.99
N ASN A 228 -43.37 10.05 16.67
CA ASN A 228 -43.58 9.04 15.64
C ASN A 228 -42.33 8.81 14.81
N GLY A 229 -41.16 9.27 15.27
CA GLY A 229 -39.90 9.16 14.59
C GLY A 229 -39.45 7.71 14.38
N ARG A 230 -38.50 7.52 13.49
CA ARG A 230 -37.95 6.19 13.13
C ARG A 230 -36.79 5.73 13.99
N PHE A 231 -36.34 6.58 14.92
CA PHE A 231 -35.19 6.32 15.79
C PHE A 231 -35.57 6.58 17.25
N ARG A 232 -34.88 5.92 18.14
CA ARG A 232 -34.88 6.19 19.58
C ARG A 232 -33.46 6.18 20.14
N VAL A 233 -33.28 6.74 21.32
CA VAL A 233 -32.00 6.72 22.02
C VAL A 233 -31.63 5.29 22.42
N SER A 234 -30.36 4.92 22.23
CA SER A 234 -29.84 3.65 22.72
C SER A 234 -29.86 3.62 24.26
N PRO A 235 -30.34 2.53 24.88
CA PRO A 235 -30.30 2.40 26.34
C PRO A 235 -28.87 2.28 26.90
N GLU A 236 -27.87 2.01 26.05
CA GLU A 236 -26.49 1.81 26.47
C GLU A 236 -25.62 3.05 26.35
N ASP A 237 -25.91 3.92 25.39
CA ASP A 237 -25.24 5.19 25.20
C ASP A 237 -26.26 6.21 24.63
N PRO A 238 -26.64 7.25 25.40
CA PRO A 238 -27.66 8.22 24.98
C PRO A 238 -27.24 9.06 23.76
N ARG A 239 -25.99 9.01 23.36
CA ARG A 239 -25.49 9.68 22.16
C ARG A 239 -25.75 8.88 20.89
N LEU A 240 -26.09 7.59 21.02
CA LEU A 240 -26.39 6.72 19.88
C LEU A 240 -27.89 6.66 19.62
N LEU A 241 -28.26 6.76 18.34
CA LEU A 241 -29.60 6.49 17.86
C LEU A 241 -29.68 5.07 17.29
N ILE A 242 -30.75 4.38 17.63
CA ILE A 242 -31.07 3.06 17.10
C ILE A 242 -32.40 3.10 16.36
N PRO A 243 -32.53 2.44 15.19
CA PRO A 243 -33.79 2.35 14.50
C PRO A 243 -34.81 1.56 15.33
N ILE A 244 -36.07 1.99 15.33
CA ILE A 244 -37.16 1.29 15.97
C ILE A 244 -37.56 0.04 15.18
N LEU A 245 -38.12 -0.97 15.89
CA LEU A 245 -38.79 -2.09 15.25
C LEU A 245 -40.28 -1.82 15.10
N PRO A 246 -40.98 -2.57 14.24
CA PRO A 246 -42.44 -2.50 14.15
C PRO A 246 -43.10 -2.71 15.54
N GLY A 247 -43.95 -1.75 15.94
CA GLY A 247 -44.60 -1.72 17.22
C GLY A 247 -43.86 -1.01 18.37
N GLU A 248 -42.64 -0.52 18.14
CA GLU A 248 -41.96 0.33 19.10
C GLU A 248 -42.27 1.81 18.86
N GLN A 249 -42.17 2.60 19.92
CA GLN A 249 -42.30 4.05 19.83
C GLN A 249 -40.98 4.70 19.49
N GLY A 250 -40.98 5.59 18.53
CA GLY A 250 -39.85 6.43 18.18
C GLY A 250 -39.76 7.68 19.01
N GLU A 251 -38.64 8.35 18.93
CA GLU A 251 -38.34 9.60 19.65
C GLU A 251 -37.76 10.66 18.72
N TYR A 252 -37.10 10.24 17.61
CA TYR A 252 -36.37 11.13 16.71
C TYR A 252 -36.49 10.71 15.23
N ASP A 253 -36.39 11.72 14.36
CA ASP A 253 -36.01 11.56 12.96
C ASP A 253 -34.58 12.05 12.78
N LEU A 254 -33.81 11.37 11.91
CA LEU A 254 -32.53 11.88 11.39
C LEU A 254 -32.84 12.72 10.15
N LEU A 255 -32.22 13.89 10.06
CA LEU A 255 -32.40 14.86 8.98
C LEU A 255 -31.23 14.85 7.98
N GLY A 256 -30.13 14.18 8.30
CA GLY A 256 -28.92 14.14 7.49
C GLY A 256 -27.71 14.70 8.25
N GLN A 257 -26.69 15.02 7.50
CA GLN A 257 -25.51 15.73 8.04
C GLN A 257 -25.88 17.19 8.36
N GLU A 258 -25.16 17.80 9.29
CA GLU A 258 -25.38 19.19 9.63
C GLU A 258 -24.94 20.14 8.50
N GLY A 259 -25.68 21.20 8.33
CA GLY A 259 -25.52 22.23 7.32
C GLY A 259 -26.81 22.98 7.05
N PHE A 260 -26.74 24.00 6.24
CA PHE A 260 -27.85 24.84 5.80
C PHE A 260 -28.09 24.60 4.30
N ASP A 261 -29.18 25.11 3.78
CA ASP A 261 -29.44 25.42 2.39
C ASP A 261 -28.82 26.82 2.16
N ASN A 262 -27.58 26.86 1.67
CA ASN A 262 -26.80 28.10 1.59
C ASN A 262 -27.13 28.93 0.36
N ASP A 263 -27.66 28.33 -0.69
CA ASP A 263 -28.01 28.98 -1.96
C ASP A 263 -29.53 29.26 -2.13
N GLY A 264 -30.37 28.57 -1.36
CA GLY A 264 -31.80 28.79 -1.28
C GLY A 264 -32.63 27.95 -2.29
N ASP A 265 -32.09 26.85 -2.78
CA ASP A 265 -32.76 25.93 -3.73
C ASP A 265 -33.71 24.95 -3.01
N GLY A 266 -33.63 24.82 -1.69
CA GLY A 266 -34.48 23.98 -0.85
C GLY A 266 -33.84 22.64 -0.48
N GLN A 267 -32.63 22.38 -0.93
CA GLN A 267 -31.82 21.24 -0.51
C GLN A 267 -30.81 21.69 0.58
N VAL A 268 -29.97 20.81 1.07
CA VAL A 268 -28.97 21.09 2.12
C VAL A 268 -27.74 20.27 1.83
N ASN A 269 -26.59 20.91 1.66
CA ASN A 269 -25.29 20.30 1.42
C ASN A 269 -25.16 19.55 0.06
N GLU A 270 -25.81 19.99 -1.02
CA GLU A 270 -25.77 19.27 -2.30
C GLU A 270 -24.61 19.67 -3.22
N ASP A 271 -24.08 20.89 -3.13
CA ASP A 271 -22.91 21.34 -3.89
C ASP A 271 -21.71 21.64 -2.99
N SER A 272 -21.24 20.59 -2.32
CA SER A 272 -20.08 20.67 -1.45
C SER A 272 -18.76 20.43 -2.21
N ASP A 273 -17.64 20.89 -1.62
CA ASP A 273 -16.29 20.73 -2.16
C ASP A 273 -16.06 19.33 -2.77
N GLY A 274 -15.65 19.26 -4.04
CA GLY A 274 -15.21 18.04 -4.71
C GLY A 274 -16.09 17.52 -5.81
N GLY A 275 -16.99 16.55 -5.56
CA GLY A 275 -17.85 15.94 -6.57
C GLY A 275 -17.15 15.04 -7.61
N TYR A 276 -15.84 14.87 -7.55
CA TYR A 276 -15.05 13.98 -8.40
C TYR A 276 -14.19 13.02 -7.55
N ASP A 277 -13.62 12.02 -8.19
CA ASP A 277 -12.77 11.03 -7.50
C ASP A 277 -11.42 10.87 -8.23
N PRO A 278 -10.30 11.28 -7.64
CA PRO A 278 -8.98 11.14 -8.25
C PRO A 278 -8.63 9.70 -8.61
N ASN A 279 -9.21 8.72 -7.91
CA ASN A 279 -9.04 7.30 -8.23
C ASN A 279 -10.09 6.76 -9.23
N ARG A 280 -10.68 7.66 -10.04
CA ARG A 280 -11.51 7.36 -11.20
C ARG A 280 -11.04 8.12 -12.45
N ASN A 281 -9.90 8.82 -12.34
CA ASN A 281 -9.38 9.73 -13.37
C ASN A 281 -8.20 9.17 -14.17
N TRP A 282 -7.84 7.88 -13.97
CA TRP A 282 -6.70 7.25 -14.64
C TRP A 282 -7.06 6.74 -16.05
N PRO A 283 -6.17 6.85 -17.07
CA PRO A 283 -6.51 6.58 -18.46
C PRO A 283 -6.87 5.13 -18.78
N TRP A 284 -6.33 4.14 -18.03
CA TRP A 284 -6.59 2.74 -18.30
C TRP A 284 -8.02 2.38 -17.94
N ARG A 285 -8.79 1.89 -18.93
CA ARG A 285 -10.22 1.57 -18.74
C ARG A 285 -11.04 2.74 -18.15
N TRP A 286 -10.68 3.96 -18.46
CA TRP A 286 -11.47 5.11 -18.04
C TRP A 286 -12.88 5.08 -18.67
N ALA A 287 -13.86 5.51 -17.93
CA ALA A 287 -15.23 5.67 -18.42
C ALA A 287 -15.76 7.05 -18.01
N ALA A 288 -16.60 7.63 -18.85
CA ALA A 288 -17.17 8.95 -18.59
C ALA A 288 -18.10 8.96 -17.37
N GLN A 289 -18.36 10.13 -16.81
CA GLN A 289 -19.08 10.31 -15.53
C GLN A 289 -20.46 9.64 -15.49
N TYR A 290 -21.17 9.57 -16.63
CA TYR A 290 -22.46 8.87 -16.69
C TYR A 290 -22.35 7.32 -16.59
N VAL A 291 -21.15 6.76 -16.69
CA VAL A 291 -20.85 5.33 -16.45
C VAL A 291 -20.15 5.15 -15.09
N GLN A 292 -19.16 6.01 -14.81
CA GLN A 292 -18.38 5.99 -13.58
C GLN A 292 -18.51 7.34 -12.88
N GLY A 293 -19.32 7.40 -11.83
CA GLY A 293 -19.42 8.61 -11.01
C GLY A 293 -18.05 9.05 -10.49
N GLY A 294 -17.78 10.32 -10.53
CA GLY A 294 -16.50 10.91 -10.11
C GLY A 294 -15.37 10.88 -11.13
N ALA A 295 -15.58 10.35 -12.35
CA ALA A 295 -14.53 10.20 -13.36
C ALA A 295 -13.92 11.51 -13.87
N ASP A 296 -14.53 12.63 -13.54
CA ASP A 296 -14.18 13.97 -14.03
C ASP A 296 -14.34 14.11 -15.58
N TRP A 297 -13.81 15.15 -16.18
CA TRP A 297 -14.11 15.51 -17.59
C TRP A 297 -13.42 14.60 -18.62
N TYR A 298 -12.16 14.20 -18.36
CA TYR A 298 -11.38 13.31 -19.22
C TYR A 298 -10.26 12.65 -18.40
N PRO A 299 -9.71 11.52 -18.86
CA PRO A 299 -8.66 10.81 -18.10
C PRO A 299 -7.40 11.68 -17.95
N GLY A 300 -6.91 11.79 -16.72
CA GLY A 300 -5.76 12.62 -16.40
C GLY A 300 -6.05 14.13 -16.41
N SER A 301 -7.33 14.54 -16.25
CA SER A 301 -7.71 15.95 -16.11
C SER A 301 -7.19 16.58 -14.81
N LEU A 302 -7.07 15.79 -13.74
CA LEU A 302 -6.60 16.25 -12.44
C LEU A 302 -5.07 16.35 -12.42
N VAL A 303 -4.56 17.46 -11.90
CA VAL A 303 -3.12 17.74 -11.90
C VAL A 303 -2.35 16.77 -11.00
N GLU A 304 -2.93 16.35 -9.89
CA GLU A 304 -2.33 15.40 -8.95
C GLU A 304 -2.12 14.03 -9.62
N THR A 305 -3.15 13.51 -10.28
CA THR A 305 -3.09 12.24 -11.04
C THR A 305 -2.06 12.33 -12.17
N ARG A 306 -2.04 13.47 -12.88
CA ARG A 306 -1.10 13.68 -13.99
C ARG A 306 0.35 13.71 -13.51
N ASN A 307 0.65 14.38 -12.41
CA ASN A 307 1.99 14.43 -11.84
C ASN A 307 2.52 13.03 -11.49
N ILE A 308 1.67 12.15 -10.96
CA ILE A 308 2.06 10.75 -10.70
C ILE A 308 2.32 10.02 -12.01
N MET A 309 1.43 10.14 -12.99
CA MET A 309 1.61 9.47 -14.29
C MET A 309 2.93 9.90 -14.96
N ASP A 310 3.21 11.20 -14.99
CA ASP A 310 4.44 11.74 -15.58
C ASP A 310 5.68 11.23 -14.84
N PHE A 311 5.63 11.20 -13.50
CA PHE A 311 6.71 10.67 -12.68
C PHE A 311 6.96 9.18 -12.98
N VAL A 312 5.92 8.36 -12.98
CA VAL A 312 6.03 6.90 -13.21
C VAL A 312 6.50 6.61 -14.64
N ILE A 313 6.05 7.37 -15.63
CA ILE A 313 6.51 7.24 -17.02
C ILE A 313 8.00 7.58 -17.13
N ALA A 314 8.47 8.58 -16.40
CA ALA A 314 9.88 8.98 -16.38
C ALA A 314 10.80 8.01 -15.60
N HIS A 315 10.22 7.09 -14.80
CA HIS A 315 10.95 6.14 -13.96
C HIS A 315 10.62 4.68 -14.35
N PRO A 316 11.11 4.20 -15.51
CA PRO A 316 10.80 2.86 -16.03
C PRO A 316 11.34 1.71 -15.14
N ASN A 317 12.18 2.02 -14.17
CA ASN A 317 12.69 1.07 -13.17
C ASN A 317 11.65 0.68 -12.10
N ILE A 318 10.47 1.31 -12.07
CA ILE A 318 9.38 0.94 -11.15
C ILE A 318 8.81 -0.42 -11.56
N ALA A 319 9.04 -1.43 -10.73
CA ALA A 319 8.60 -2.81 -10.93
C ALA A 319 7.37 -3.18 -10.11
N GLY A 320 7.18 -2.54 -8.96
CA GLY A 320 6.05 -2.73 -8.06
C GLY A 320 5.50 -1.39 -7.55
N ALA A 321 4.24 -1.41 -7.13
CA ALA A 321 3.61 -0.25 -6.50
C ALA A 321 2.70 -0.68 -5.33
N GLN A 322 2.59 0.19 -4.34
CA GLN A 322 1.71 0.06 -3.19
C GLN A 322 0.98 1.39 -2.99
N SER A 323 -0.35 1.35 -3.07
CA SER A 323 -1.20 2.49 -2.76
C SER A 323 -1.99 2.23 -1.46
N TYR A 324 -1.98 3.20 -0.54
CA TYR A 324 -2.67 3.08 0.74
C TYR A 324 -3.97 3.85 0.75
N HIS A 325 -5.04 3.14 1.05
CA HIS A 325 -6.42 3.59 1.17
C HIS A 325 -7.01 3.31 2.56
N ASN A 326 -8.20 3.78 2.85
CA ASN A 326 -9.04 3.45 4.00
C ASN A 326 -10.50 3.27 3.54
N SER A 327 -11.19 2.25 4.04
CA SER A 327 -10.86 1.30 5.08
C SER A 327 -11.52 -0.06 4.78
N GLY A 328 -11.11 -1.10 5.53
CA GLY A 328 -11.81 -2.38 5.45
C GLY A 328 -10.94 -3.61 5.72
N GLY A 329 -9.63 -3.45 5.80
CA GLY A 329 -8.69 -4.55 5.96
C GLY A 329 -8.65 -5.42 4.70
N MET A 330 -8.27 -4.82 3.57
CA MET A 330 -8.23 -5.51 2.29
C MET A 330 -6.86 -5.30 1.62
N LEU A 331 -6.37 -6.36 1.00
CA LEU A 331 -5.24 -6.35 0.08
C LEU A 331 -5.81 -6.49 -1.33
N LEU A 332 -5.91 -5.40 -2.05
CA LEU A 332 -6.58 -5.36 -3.33
C LEU A 332 -5.59 -5.49 -4.49
N ARG A 333 -5.96 -6.28 -5.50
CA ARG A 333 -5.44 -6.17 -6.85
C ARG A 333 -6.56 -5.92 -7.85
N GLY A 334 -6.22 -5.41 -9.01
CA GLY A 334 -7.13 -5.37 -10.14
C GLY A 334 -7.48 -6.78 -10.69
N PRO A 335 -8.31 -6.88 -11.72
CA PRO A 335 -8.86 -5.73 -12.41
C PRO A 335 -10.02 -5.06 -11.66
N GLY A 336 -10.25 -3.79 -11.97
CA GLY A 336 -11.43 -3.06 -11.53
C GLY A 336 -12.69 -3.38 -12.34
N VAL A 337 -12.53 -3.92 -13.56
CA VAL A 337 -13.64 -4.29 -14.44
C VAL A 337 -13.51 -5.73 -14.91
N PRO A 338 -14.63 -6.49 -15.05
CA PRO A 338 -14.59 -7.91 -15.42
C PRO A 338 -14.02 -8.18 -16.82
N GLN A 339 -14.05 -7.18 -17.71
CA GLN A 339 -13.55 -7.32 -19.09
C GLN A 339 -12.02 -7.19 -19.21
N ASP A 340 -11.32 -6.87 -18.15
CA ASP A 340 -9.87 -6.62 -18.15
C ASP A 340 -9.11 -7.68 -17.34
N GLU A 341 -9.45 -8.96 -17.53
CA GLU A 341 -8.80 -10.05 -16.81
C GLU A 341 -7.27 -9.98 -16.90
N TYR A 342 -6.61 -10.04 -15.74
CA TYR A 342 -5.15 -10.09 -15.66
C TYR A 342 -4.62 -11.40 -16.22
N ARG A 343 -3.42 -11.36 -16.79
CA ARG A 343 -2.76 -12.53 -17.38
C ARG A 343 -2.53 -13.62 -16.33
N PRO A 344 -2.84 -14.90 -16.61
CA PRO A 344 -2.74 -15.97 -15.61
C PRO A 344 -1.36 -16.10 -14.96
N GLN A 345 -0.28 -15.86 -15.72
CA GLN A 345 1.08 -15.89 -15.19
C GLN A 345 1.32 -14.79 -14.15
N ASP A 346 0.79 -13.59 -14.41
CA ASP A 346 0.90 -12.45 -13.51
C ASP A 346 0.01 -12.64 -12.27
N VAL A 347 -1.19 -13.23 -12.46
CA VAL A 347 -2.09 -13.60 -11.34
C VAL A 347 -1.38 -14.53 -10.35
N GLN A 348 -0.59 -15.49 -10.84
CA GLN A 348 0.18 -16.38 -9.96
C GLN A 348 1.18 -15.61 -9.08
N VAL A 349 1.80 -14.55 -9.59
CA VAL A 349 2.70 -13.68 -8.82
C VAL A 349 1.91 -12.90 -7.78
N PHE A 350 0.79 -12.28 -8.17
CA PHE A 350 -0.10 -11.57 -7.24
C PHE A 350 -0.60 -12.48 -6.12
N ASP A 351 -1.05 -13.69 -6.46
CA ASP A 351 -1.60 -14.65 -5.49
C ASP A 351 -0.54 -15.10 -4.47
N GLN A 352 0.71 -15.35 -4.92
CA GLN A 352 1.80 -15.72 -4.02
C GLN A 352 2.13 -14.59 -3.03
N ILE A 353 2.18 -13.34 -3.51
CA ILE A 353 2.50 -12.18 -2.66
C ILE A 353 1.32 -11.84 -1.75
N GLY A 354 0.10 -11.79 -2.28
CA GLY A 354 -1.11 -11.41 -1.54
C GLY A 354 -1.45 -12.36 -0.40
N ARG A 355 -1.26 -13.68 -0.58
CA ARG A 355 -1.49 -14.67 0.49
C ARG A 355 -0.52 -14.53 1.66
N ILE A 356 0.74 -14.20 1.41
CA ILE A 356 1.69 -13.87 2.49
C ILE A 356 1.28 -12.56 3.18
N GLY A 357 0.68 -11.63 2.43
CA GLY A 357 0.11 -10.42 3.01
C GLY A 357 -0.98 -10.70 4.06
N GLU A 358 -1.86 -11.68 3.82
CA GLU A 358 -2.87 -12.12 4.80
C GLU A 358 -2.26 -12.67 6.10
N GLU A 359 -1.06 -13.26 6.03
CA GLU A 359 -0.34 -13.73 7.22
C GLU A 359 0.30 -12.57 8.01
N ILE A 360 0.81 -11.55 7.30
CA ILE A 360 1.44 -10.37 7.90
C ILE A 360 0.42 -9.45 8.54
N LEU A 361 -0.79 -9.35 7.94
CA LEU A 361 -1.84 -8.38 8.25
C LEU A 361 -3.07 -9.07 8.86
N PRO A 362 -3.18 -9.22 10.18
CA PRO A 362 -4.31 -9.87 10.83
C PRO A 362 -5.63 -9.20 10.49
N GLY A 363 -6.60 -9.98 10.01
CA GLY A 363 -7.93 -9.50 9.66
C GLY A 363 -8.06 -8.90 8.26
N TYR A 364 -6.95 -8.76 7.53
CA TYR A 364 -6.99 -8.36 6.12
C TYR A 364 -7.29 -9.57 5.22
N ARG A 365 -7.90 -9.30 4.06
CA ARG A 365 -8.18 -10.31 3.03
C ARG A 365 -7.65 -9.87 1.68
N TYR A 366 -7.01 -10.81 0.98
CA TYR A 366 -6.59 -10.62 -0.40
C TYR A 366 -7.78 -10.78 -1.34
N MET A 367 -8.06 -9.75 -2.15
CA MET A 367 -9.30 -9.62 -2.90
C MET A 367 -9.05 -9.02 -4.30
N ILE A 368 -10.00 -9.27 -5.20
CA ILE A 368 -10.04 -8.72 -6.56
C ILE A 368 -11.12 -7.63 -6.60
N VAL A 369 -10.74 -6.42 -7.02
CA VAL A 369 -11.62 -5.24 -6.96
C VAL A 369 -13.02 -5.50 -7.56
N TRP A 370 -13.10 -5.81 -8.85
CA TRP A 370 -14.41 -5.95 -9.50
C TRP A 370 -15.27 -7.11 -8.96
N LYS A 371 -14.59 -8.17 -8.52
CA LYS A 371 -15.24 -9.44 -8.16
C LYS A 371 -15.72 -9.45 -6.71
N ASP A 372 -14.89 -8.93 -5.81
CA ASP A 372 -15.07 -9.08 -4.38
C ASP A 372 -15.57 -7.78 -3.72
N LEU A 373 -15.51 -6.64 -4.43
CA LEU A 373 -16.03 -5.34 -3.99
C LEU A 373 -17.09 -4.79 -4.95
N TYR A 374 -16.64 -4.07 -5.99
CA TYR A 374 -17.50 -3.43 -6.98
C TYR A 374 -16.70 -3.09 -8.25
N THR A 375 -17.40 -2.80 -9.33
CA THR A 375 -16.77 -2.38 -10.59
C THR A 375 -16.19 -0.98 -10.47
N VAL A 376 -14.94 -0.81 -10.90
CA VAL A 376 -14.19 0.46 -10.91
C VAL A 376 -13.62 0.69 -12.29
N TRP A 377 -13.94 1.85 -12.87
CA TRP A 377 -13.37 2.32 -14.12
C TRP A 377 -12.35 3.43 -13.83
N GLY A 378 -11.23 3.45 -14.57
CA GLY A 378 -10.24 4.50 -14.44
C GLY A 378 -9.53 4.55 -13.08
N GLY A 379 -9.33 3.39 -12.45
CA GLY A 379 -8.62 3.27 -11.19
C GLY A 379 -7.09 3.21 -11.35
N GLU A 380 -6.39 3.63 -10.31
CA GLU A 380 -4.92 3.66 -10.23
C GLU A 380 -4.29 2.27 -10.42
N LEU A 381 -4.79 1.26 -9.69
CA LEU A 381 -4.32 -0.13 -9.78
C LEU A 381 -4.26 -0.64 -11.20
N ASP A 382 -5.32 -0.39 -11.96
CA ASP A 382 -5.45 -0.86 -13.33
C ASP A 382 -4.53 -0.11 -14.29
N TRP A 383 -4.27 1.19 -14.03
CA TRP A 383 -3.33 1.95 -14.84
C TRP A 383 -1.88 1.47 -14.64
N PHE A 384 -1.46 1.28 -13.39
CA PHE A 384 -0.12 0.76 -13.11
C PHE A 384 0.12 -0.60 -13.78
N TYR A 385 -0.82 -1.53 -13.64
CA TYR A 385 -0.67 -2.84 -14.28
C TYR A 385 -0.89 -2.78 -15.77
N GLY A 386 -2.03 -2.25 -16.23
CA GLY A 386 -2.44 -2.29 -17.63
C GLY A 386 -1.56 -1.46 -18.55
N ALA A 387 -1.24 -0.22 -18.15
CA ALA A 387 -0.45 0.71 -18.95
C ALA A 387 1.06 0.63 -18.72
N ARG A 388 1.50 0.17 -17.53
CA ARG A 388 2.92 0.17 -17.16
C ARG A 388 3.49 -1.22 -16.86
N GLY A 389 2.67 -2.27 -16.80
CA GLY A 389 3.09 -3.63 -16.45
C GLY A 389 3.71 -3.71 -15.05
N VAL A 390 3.23 -2.92 -14.11
CA VAL A 390 3.71 -2.82 -12.73
C VAL A 390 2.82 -3.65 -11.81
N LEU A 391 3.44 -4.48 -10.96
CA LEU A 391 2.73 -5.30 -9.98
C LEU A 391 2.27 -4.43 -8.81
N THR A 392 0.99 -4.09 -8.79
CA THR A 392 0.43 -3.10 -7.87
C THR A 392 -0.58 -3.72 -6.91
N PHE A 393 -0.41 -3.43 -5.62
CA PHE A 393 -1.39 -3.68 -4.59
C PHE A 393 -1.94 -2.37 -4.03
N SER A 394 -3.18 -2.41 -3.57
CA SER A 394 -3.77 -1.35 -2.76
C SER A 394 -4.24 -1.96 -1.43
N ASN A 395 -3.82 -1.36 -0.32
CA ASN A 395 -4.28 -1.76 0.99
C ASN A 395 -5.37 -0.80 1.46
N GLU A 396 -6.57 -1.33 1.67
CA GLU A 396 -7.61 -0.64 2.42
C GLU A 396 -7.31 -0.82 3.91
N LEU A 397 -6.64 0.16 4.47
CA LEU A 397 -6.13 0.14 5.83
C LEU A 397 -7.26 0.05 6.85
N TRP A 398 -6.93 -0.43 8.05
CA TRP A 398 -7.84 -0.50 9.16
C TRP A 398 -9.04 -1.45 8.95
N THR A 399 -9.34 -2.24 9.93
CA THR A 399 -10.49 -3.14 9.94
C THR A 399 -11.09 -3.22 11.34
N PRO A 400 -12.43 -3.28 11.47
CA PRO A 400 -13.09 -3.50 12.76
C PRO A 400 -12.65 -4.77 13.50
N PHE A 401 -12.06 -5.75 12.79
CA PHE A 401 -11.42 -6.91 13.42
C PHE A 401 -10.37 -6.49 14.47
N LEU A 402 -9.59 -5.46 14.18
CA LEU A 402 -8.50 -4.99 15.05
C LEU A 402 -9.02 -4.38 16.37
N TYR A 403 -10.27 -3.95 16.44
CA TYR A 403 -10.85 -3.44 17.69
C TYR A 403 -10.73 -4.43 18.85
N PHE A 404 -11.03 -5.70 18.59
CA PHE A 404 -11.03 -6.73 19.63
C PHE A 404 -10.34 -8.04 19.20
N TYR A 405 -9.68 -8.05 18.04
CA TYR A 405 -9.08 -9.23 17.40
C TYR A 405 -10.08 -10.40 17.30
N LYS A 406 -11.32 -10.08 16.96
CA LYS A 406 -12.40 -11.05 16.79
C LYS A 406 -13.17 -10.76 15.52
N GLN A 407 -13.45 -11.82 14.75
CA GLN A 407 -14.44 -11.71 13.69
C GLN A 407 -15.83 -11.61 14.31
N GLU A 408 -16.61 -10.65 13.86
CA GLU A 408 -18.04 -10.62 14.19
C GLU A 408 -18.71 -11.85 13.58
N GLN A 409 -19.40 -12.63 14.39
CA GLN A 409 -20.22 -13.73 13.88
C GLN A 409 -21.34 -13.13 13.02
N GLY A 410 -21.27 -13.31 11.70
CA GLY A 410 -22.26 -12.85 10.72
C GLY A 410 -21.92 -11.61 9.91
N GLY A 411 -20.70 -11.06 10.01
CA GLY A 411 -20.23 -9.95 9.20
C GLY A 411 -19.19 -10.40 8.18
N GLY A 412 -19.59 -10.69 6.95
CA GLY A 412 -18.69 -10.62 5.82
C GLY A 412 -18.24 -9.16 5.67
N GLY A 413 -16.92 -8.88 5.71
CA GLY A 413 -16.37 -7.56 5.42
C GLY A 413 -16.79 -7.15 4.00
N GLY A 414 -17.69 -6.22 3.92
CA GLY A 414 -18.25 -5.68 2.71
C GLY A 414 -19.25 -4.61 3.10
N PHE A 415 -19.23 -3.50 2.44
CA PHE A 415 -20.26 -2.48 2.52
C PHE A 415 -21.64 -3.15 2.39
N GLY A 416 -22.42 -3.23 3.47
CA GLY A 416 -23.87 -3.47 3.41
C GLY A 416 -24.43 -4.84 3.75
N GLY A 417 -23.77 -5.75 4.45
CA GLY A 417 -24.33 -7.09 4.66
C GLY A 417 -24.20 -7.70 6.05
N GLY A 418 -24.82 -7.20 7.08
CA GLY A 418 -24.95 -7.88 8.36
C GLY A 418 -26.39 -7.83 8.84
N ASN A 419 -26.90 -8.95 9.38
CA ASN A 419 -28.25 -9.05 9.94
C ASN A 419 -28.57 -7.88 10.89
N ALA A 420 -29.46 -7.00 10.46
CA ALA A 420 -29.88 -5.78 11.14
C ALA A 420 -30.42 -6.02 12.57
N GLN A 421 -30.83 -7.24 12.89
CA GLN A 421 -31.40 -7.57 14.19
C GLN A 421 -30.38 -7.68 15.33
N ASN A 422 -29.12 -8.11 15.06
CA ASN A 422 -28.10 -8.20 16.10
C ASN A 422 -27.28 -6.92 16.31
N ARG A 423 -27.36 -5.95 15.40
CA ARG A 423 -26.68 -4.65 15.50
C ARG A 423 -27.48 -3.59 16.28
N ARG A 424 -28.59 -3.94 16.86
CA ARG A 424 -29.59 -3.01 17.34
C ARG A 424 -29.15 -2.14 18.52
N TYR A 425 -28.27 -2.65 19.36
CA TYR A 425 -27.92 -1.98 20.61
C TYR A 425 -26.44 -1.59 20.74
N GLN A 426 -25.55 -2.33 20.09
CA GLN A 426 -24.11 -2.06 20.13
C GLN A 426 -23.44 -2.49 18.84
N THR A 427 -22.92 -1.53 18.09
CA THR A 427 -21.94 -1.83 17.04
C THR A 427 -20.59 -2.13 17.69
N THR A 428 -19.68 -2.78 16.97
CA THR A 428 -18.31 -3.00 17.43
C THR A 428 -17.62 -1.68 17.73
N GLU A 429 -17.88 -0.66 16.92
CA GLU A 429 -17.36 0.70 17.08
C GLU A 429 -17.87 1.35 18.38
N SER A 430 -19.16 1.28 18.67
CA SER A 430 -19.71 1.88 19.89
C SER A 430 -19.20 1.20 21.17
N ARG A 431 -19.04 -0.12 21.13
CA ARG A 431 -18.42 -0.88 22.22
C ARG A 431 -16.95 -0.52 22.41
N PHE A 432 -16.22 -0.39 21.31
CA PHE A 432 -14.82 0.01 21.36
C PHE A 432 -14.67 1.41 21.92
N ASN A 433 -15.48 2.36 21.44
CA ASN A 433 -15.50 3.72 21.96
C ASN A 433 -15.76 3.73 23.48
N ARG A 434 -16.76 3.02 23.95
CA ARG A 434 -17.09 2.95 25.37
C ARG A 434 -15.98 2.31 26.21
N LEU A 435 -15.42 1.18 25.75
CA LEU A 435 -14.53 0.34 26.57
C LEU A 435 -13.06 0.79 26.51
N LEU A 436 -12.62 1.35 25.39
CA LEU A 436 -11.21 1.66 25.13
C LEU A 436 -10.92 3.14 24.86
N LEU A 437 -11.94 3.93 24.49
CA LEU A 437 -11.80 5.38 24.27
C LEU A 437 -12.59 6.21 25.31
N MET A 438 -13.22 5.58 26.30
CA MET A 438 -14.01 6.24 27.34
C MET A 438 -15.09 7.21 26.80
N GLY A 439 -15.58 6.95 25.58
CA GLY A 439 -16.58 7.79 24.94
C GLY A 439 -16.04 8.93 24.08
N GLU A 440 -14.72 9.08 23.93
CA GLU A 440 -14.07 10.20 23.25
C GLU A 440 -14.47 10.36 21.77
N ALA A 441 -14.87 9.27 21.11
CA ALA A 441 -15.20 9.28 19.68
C ALA A 441 -16.53 9.94 19.34
N MET A 442 -17.31 10.39 20.34
CA MET A 442 -18.63 10.96 20.13
C MET A 442 -18.68 12.42 20.55
N VAL A 443 -19.44 13.21 19.80
CA VAL A 443 -19.88 14.56 20.14
C VAL A 443 -21.24 14.46 20.84
N GLU A 444 -21.43 15.25 21.90
CA GLU A 444 -22.71 15.35 22.59
C GLU A 444 -23.75 16.08 21.74
N TRP A 445 -25.01 15.66 21.81
CA TRP A 445 -26.10 16.31 21.11
C TRP A 445 -26.37 17.70 21.66
N THR A 446 -26.27 18.72 20.81
CA THR A 446 -26.48 20.14 21.15
C THR A 446 -27.66 20.69 20.35
N GLU A 447 -28.60 21.35 21.03
CA GLU A 447 -29.73 22.01 20.36
C GLU A 447 -29.25 23.27 19.61
N VAL A 448 -29.65 23.38 18.34
CA VAL A 448 -29.42 24.55 17.49
C VAL A 448 -30.73 25.00 16.83
N ASP A 449 -30.85 26.30 16.54
CA ASP A 449 -31.98 26.85 15.79
C ASP A 449 -31.62 26.84 14.29
N HIS A 450 -32.20 25.89 13.55
CA HIS A 450 -31.95 25.70 12.12
C HIS A 450 -33.00 26.48 11.29
N PRO A 451 -32.57 27.26 10.27
CA PRO A 451 -33.47 28.13 9.53
C PRO A 451 -34.60 27.37 8.80
N GLN A 452 -34.33 26.21 8.21
CA GLN A 452 -35.32 25.40 7.48
C GLN A 452 -36.10 24.45 8.39
N TYR A 453 -35.46 23.89 9.43
CA TYR A 453 -36.04 22.80 10.24
C TYR A 453 -36.50 23.21 11.64
N GLY A 454 -36.25 24.47 12.06
CA GLY A 454 -36.53 24.94 13.41
C GLY A 454 -35.55 24.32 14.42
N LYS A 455 -36.01 23.98 15.61
CA LYS A 455 -35.13 23.35 16.63
C LYS A 455 -34.72 21.95 16.25
N VAL A 456 -33.43 21.74 16.09
CA VAL A 456 -32.79 20.45 15.83
C VAL A 456 -31.68 20.22 16.87
N GLU A 457 -31.24 19.00 17.02
CA GLU A 457 -30.05 18.67 17.81
C GLU A 457 -28.98 18.15 16.84
N VAL A 458 -27.72 18.63 16.96
CA VAL A 458 -26.56 18.17 16.21
C VAL A 458 -25.61 17.40 17.13
N GLY A 459 -25.00 16.32 16.60
CA GLY A 459 -24.12 15.46 17.39
C GLY A 459 -23.89 14.11 16.72
N GLY A 460 -23.07 13.28 17.32
CA GLY A 460 -22.78 11.96 16.80
C GLY A 460 -21.29 11.64 16.76
N MET A 461 -20.84 10.96 15.73
CA MET A 461 -19.50 10.43 15.63
C MET A 461 -18.52 11.47 15.09
N LYS A 462 -17.37 11.65 15.73
CA LYS A 462 -16.31 12.54 15.26
C LYS A 462 -15.72 12.07 13.93
N LYS A 463 -15.27 13.01 13.07
CA LYS A 463 -14.75 12.72 11.72
C LYS A 463 -13.57 11.74 11.67
N ASN A 464 -12.74 11.70 12.70
CA ASN A 464 -11.55 10.83 12.76
C ASN A 464 -11.82 9.46 13.43
N PHE A 465 -13.07 9.06 13.59
CA PHE A 465 -13.42 7.75 14.14
C PHE A 465 -14.22 6.92 13.13
N GLY A 466 -13.97 5.60 13.10
CA GLY A 466 -14.66 4.67 12.21
C GLY A 466 -14.02 4.49 10.83
N ARG A 467 -13.24 5.48 10.34
CA ARG A 467 -12.51 5.36 9.08
C ARG A 467 -11.01 5.16 9.27
N VAL A 468 -10.46 5.72 10.33
CA VAL A 468 -9.05 5.55 10.71
C VAL A 468 -8.95 4.98 12.12
N GLU A 469 -7.84 4.36 12.42
CA GLU A 469 -7.66 3.73 13.72
C GLU A 469 -7.26 4.73 14.82
N PRO A 470 -7.55 4.41 16.09
CA PRO A 470 -7.10 5.19 17.23
C PRO A 470 -5.57 5.20 17.36
N GLY A 471 -5.04 6.31 17.86
CA GLY A 471 -3.60 6.55 17.93
C GLY A 471 -2.77 5.42 18.58
N PHE A 472 -3.27 4.81 19.65
CA PHE A 472 -2.53 3.74 20.34
C PHE A 472 -2.37 2.45 19.52
N MET A 473 -3.10 2.29 18.41
CA MET A 473 -3.03 1.14 17.50
C MET A 473 -2.21 1.47 16.25
N LEU A 474 -2.14 2.74 15.87
CA LEU A 474 -1.62 3.24 14.60
C LEU A 474 -0.22 2.73 14.26
N GLN A 475 0.72 2.77 15.22
CA GLN A 475 2.09 2.32 14.97
C GLN A 475 2.19 0.81 14.69
N SER A 476 1.35 0.00 15.33
CA SER A 476 1.33 -1.46 15.11
C SER A 476 0.87 -1.79 13.70
N ASP A 477 -0.20 -1.13 13.24
CA ASP A 477 -0.73 -1.38 11.89
C ASP A 477 0.18 -0.79 10.81
N ALA A 478 0.77 0.40 11.06
CA ALA A 478 1.81 0.98 10.20
C ALA A 478 3.00 0.03 9.99
N HIS A 479 3.48 -0.57 11.08
CA HIS A 479 4.60 -1.51 11.00
C HIS A 479 4.27 -2.76 10.18
N ARG A 480 3.08 -3.33 10.36
CA ARG A 480 2.63 -4.51 9.61
C ARG A 480 2.41 -4.22 8.13
N ASN A 481 1.75 -3.12 7.81
CA ASN A 481 1.54 -2.70 6.42
C ASN A 481 2.87 -2.36 5.72
N MET A 482 3.78 -1.67 6.39
CA MET A 482 5.16 -1.49 5.91
C MET A 482 5.82 -2.84 5.63
N MET A 483 5.75 -3.81 6.54
CA MET A 483 6.39 -5.12 6.35
C MET A 483 5.83 -5.89 5.16
N PHE A 484 4.52 -5.78 4.87
CA PHE A 484 3.95 -6.31 3.64
C PHE A 484 4.55 -5.62 2.40
N THR A 485 4.62 -4.29 2.41
CA THR A 485 5.22 -3.51 1.31
C THR A 485 6.69 -3.84 1.11
N LEU A 486 7.47 -4.01 2.19
CA LEU A 486 8.88 -4.42 2.10
C LEU A 486 9.02 -5.87 1.63
N PHE A 487 8.12 -6.76 2.03
CA PHE A 487 8.06 -8.11 1.47
C PHE A 487 7.79 -8.05 -0.04
N GLN A 488 6.77 -7.33 -0.50
CA GLN A 488 6.51 -7.12 -1.93
C GLN A 488 7.75 -6.56 -2.63
N THR A 489 8.38 -5.50 -2.09
CA THR A 489 9.62 -4.92 -2.65
C THR A 489 10.71 -5.97 -2.81
N SER A 490 10.91 -6.82 -1.81
CA SER A 490 11.93 -7.88 -1.83
C SER A 490 11.67 -8.96 -2.89
N GLN A 491 10.42 -9.05 -3.37
CA GLN A 491 10.01 -10.01 -4.41
C GLN A 491 10.02 -9.41 -5.82
N MET A 492 10.23 -8.10 -5.96
CA MET A 492 10.42 -7.47 -7.28
C MET A 492 11.68 -8.00 -7.96
N PRO A 493 11.75 -8.02 -9.31
CA PRO A 493 12.84 -8.68 -10.02
C PRO A 493 14.20 -8.08 -9.63
N LEU A 494 15.19 -8.95 -9.53
CA LEU A 494 16.59 -8.57 -9.30
C LEU A 494 17.46 -9.55 -10.08
N ILE A 495 18.06 -9.06 -11.18
CA ILE A 495 18.87 -9.90 -12.05
C ILE A 495 20.32 -9.96 -11.60
N GLU A 496 20.95 -11.11 -11.80
CA GLU A 496 22.36 -11.36 -11.52
C GLU A 496 22.99 -12.15 -12.68
N VAL A 497 24.16 -11.72 -13.13
CA VAL A 497 25.03 -12.56 -13.98
C VAL A 497 25.69 -13.58 -13.06
N ASP A 498 25.15 -14.78 -13.00
CA ASP A 498 25.58 -15.84 -12.06
C ASP A 498 26.93 -16.46 -12.49
N SER A 499 27.13 -16.65 -13.80
CA SER A 499 28.37 -17.23 -14.30
C SER A 499 28.70 -16.76 -15.72
N VAL A 500 30.01 -16.68 -16.00
CA VAL A 500 30.58 -16.48 -17.33
C VAL A 500 31.70 -17.51 -17.54
N THR A 501 31.52 -18.40 -18.52
CA THR A 501 32.47 -19.44 -18.88
C THR A 501 32.98 -19.27 -20.30
N THR A 502 34.22 -19.71 -20.54
CA THR A 502 34.87 -19.62 -21.85
C THR A 502 35.37 -20.98 -22.34
N LYS A 503 35.30 -21.21 -23.64
CA LYS A 503 35.81 -22.40 -24.30
C LYS A 503 36.49 -22.03 -25.61
N SER A 504 37.76 -22.39 -25.78
CA SER A 504 38.48 -22.18 -27.05
C SER A 504 37.90 -23.09 -28.13
N LEU A 505 37.62 -22.53 -29.29
CA LEU A 505 37.16 -23.25 -30.49
C LEU A 505 38.28 -23.47 -31.54
N GLY A 506 39.48 -22.97 -31.26
CA GLY A 506 40.56 -22.93 -32.23
C GLY A 506 40.45 -21.75 -33.20
N GLY A 507 41.50 -21.52 -34.02
CA GLY A 507 41.49 -20.45 -35.03
C GLY A 507 41.35 -19.01 -34.50
N GLY A 508 41.65 -18.78 -33.19
CA GLY A 508 41.46 -17.48 -32.57
C GLY A 508 40.03 -17.19 -32.15
N LEU A 509 39.14 -18.20 -32.19
CA LEU A 509 37.75 -18.07 -31.74
C LEU A 509 37.56 -18.66 -30.35
N THR A 510 36.73 -17.99 -29.57
CA THR A 510 36.31 -18.37 -28.21
C THR A 510 34.79 -18.36 -28.11
N GLU A 511 34.22 -19.44 -27.56
CA GLU A 511 32.83 -19.47 -27.11
C GLU A 511 32.77 -18.88 -25.69
N VAL A 512 31.90 -17.92 -25.50
CA VAL A 512 31.59 -17.32 -24.17
C VAL A 512 30.16 -17.65 -23.84
N THR A 513 29.90 -18.30 -22.73
CA THR A 513 28.55 -18.63 -22.26
C THR A 513 28.30 -17.91 -20.92
N ALA A 514 27.12 -17.29 -20.79
CA ALA A 514 26.69 -16.66 -19.55
C ALA A 514 25.32 -17.17 -19.09
N VAL A 515 25.16 -17.20 -17.77
CA VAL A 515 23.87 -17.49 -17.12
C VAL A 515 23.45 -16.23 -16.37
N VAL A 516 22.24 -15.78 -16.66
CA VAL A 516 21.58 -14.67 -15.94
C VAL A 516 20.41 -15.25 -15.17
N VAL A 517 20.33 -14.93 -13.87
CA VAL A 517 19.32 -15.46 -12.96
C VAL A 517 18.46 -14.34 -12.40
N ASN A 518 17.20 -14.67 -12.13
CA ASN A 518 16.30 -13.88 -11.31
C ASN A 518 15.76 -14.78 -10.20
N ARG A 519 16.20 -14.54 -8.97
CA ARG A 519 15.83 -15.38 -7.82
C ARG A 519 14.54 -14.92 -7.13
N ARG A 520 13.90 -13.85 -7.62
CA ARG A 520 12.69 -13.25 -7.06
C ARG A 520 11.44 -13.86 -7.67
N ILE A 521 10.29 -13.67 -7.01
CA ILE A 521 8.99 -14.19 -7.50
C ILE A 521 8.56 -13.45 -8.78
N ALA A 522 8.71 -12.12 -8.79
CA ALA A 522 8.31 -11.31 -9.93
C ALA A 522 9.28 -11.45 -11.11
N PRO A 523 8.79 -11.60 -12.35
CA PRO A 523 9.59 -11.57 -13.57
C PRO A 523 10.07 -10.15 -13.87
N THR A 524 11.08 -9.99 -14.75
CA THR A 524 11.53 -8.65 -15.19
C THR A 524 10.48 -7.90 -15.99
N HIS A 525 9.58 -8.62 -16.64
CA HIS A 525 8.41 -8.08 -17.34
C HIS A 525 7.21 -8.95 -17.00
N THR A 526 6.10 -8.33 -16.61
CA THR A 526 4.82 -9.03 -16.51
C THR A 526 4.40 -9.53 -17.89
N GLN A 527 3.53 -10.53 -17.96
CA GLN A 527 2.99 -10.98 -19.25
C GLN A 527 2.22 -9.84 -19.95
N GLN A 528 1.56 -8.98 -19.17
CA GLN A 528 0.95 -7.75 -19.66
C GLN A 528 1.96 -6.84 -20.37
N ASP A 529 3.14 -6.65 -19.77
CA ASP A 529 4.23 -5.83 -20.34
C ASP A 529 4.76 -6.45 -21.65
N VAL A 530 5.02 -7.76 -21.67
CA VAL A 530 5.52 -8.48 -22.84
C VAL A 530 4.56 -8.40 -24.03
N GLU A 531 3.28 -8.70 -23.81
CA GLU A 531 2.26 -8.71 -24.87
C GLU A 531 2.01 -7.34 -25.49
N ASN A 532 2.02 -6.29 -24.65
CA ASN A 532 1.77 -4.93 -25.09
C ASN A 532 3.05 -4.13 -25.39
N ARG A 533 4.23 -4.74 -25.22
CA ARG A 533 5.54 -4.12 -25.48
C ARG A 533 5.70 -2.76 -24.76
N ILE A 534 5.36 -2.76 -23.47
CA ILE A 534 5.35 -1.53 -22.66
C ILE A 534 6.77 -1.07 -22.38
N SER A 535 7.64 -1.99 -21.92
CA SER A 535 9.03 -1.72 -21.56
C SER A 535 9.98 -2.25 -22.65
N ARG A 536 11.22 -1.74 -22.71
CA ARG A 536 12.24 -2.30 -23.60
C ARG A 536 12.66 -3.70 -23.14
N PRO A 537 13.12 -4.58 -24.04
CA PRO A 537 13.68 -5.88 -23.67
C PRO A 537 14.88 -5.72 -22.71
N ASN A 538 15.14 -6.76 -21.91
CA ASN A 538 16.39 -6.87 -21.17
C ASN A 538 17.55 -7.02 -22.15
N HIS A 539 18.67 -6.34 -21.90
CA HIS A 539 19.87 -6.41 -22.71
C HIS A 539 20.95 -7.20 -21.98
N ILE A 540 21.50 -8.23 -22.63
CA ILE A 540 22.67 -8.96 -22.14
C ILE A 540 23.81 -8.72 -23.11
N THR A 541 24.80 -7.93 -22.70
CA THR A 541 25.87 -7.42 -23.56
C THR A 541 27.21 -8.04 -23.21
N LEU A 542 27.93 -8.52 -24.21
CA LEU A 542 29.30 -8.98 -24.08
C LEU A 542 30.29 -7.88 -24.53
N SER A 543 31.33 -7.67 -23.74
CA SER A 543 32.47 -6.81 -24.07
C SER A 543 33.81 -7.52 -23.87
N GLY A 544 34.89 -7.02 -24.49
CA GLY A 544 36.24 -7.57 -24.38
C GLY A 544 36.75 -8.34 -25.58
N GLY A 545 36.00 -8.34 -26.71
CA GLY A 545 36.41 -8.98 -27.98
C GLY A 545 35.49 -8.61 -29.13
N ARG A 546 35.83 -9.01 -30.36
CA ARG A 546 34.95 -8.83 -31.53
C ARG A 546 33.97 -9.97 -31.61
N VAL A 547 32.69 -9.71 -31.27
CA VAL A 547 31.63 -10.68 -31.37
C VAL A 547 31.34 -11.01 -32.85
N VAL A 548 31.29 -12.29 -33.17
CA VAL A 548 30.98 -12.84 -34.48
C VAL A 548 29.52 -13.24 -34.59
N ALA A 549 28.99 -13.90 -33.54
CA ALA A 549 27.59 -14.32 -33.42
C ALA A 549 27.17 -14.37 -31.95
N GLY A 550 25.89 -14.16 -31.67
CA GLY A 550 25.29 -14.24 -30.35
C GLY A 550 24.00 -15.09 -30.39
N PHE A 551 23.74 -15.84 -29.33
CA PHE A 551 22.63 -16.80 -29.28
C PHE A 551 21.97 -16.81 -27.90
N VAL A 552 20.65 -16.96 -27.88
CA VAL A 552 19.91 -17.42 -26.72
C VAL A 552 19.89 -18.94 -26.74
N ILE A 553 20.20 -19.59 -25.63
CA ILE A 553 20.13 -21.05 -25.51
C ILE A 553 18.70 -21.40 -25.06
N ASP A 554 17.90 -21.92 -26.00
CA ASP A 554 16.50 -22.24 -25.75
C ASP A 554 16.36 -23.55 -24.96
N ASN A 555 17.19 -24.53 -25.29
CA ASN A 555 17.23 -25.82 -24.59
C ASN A 555 18.69 -26.22 -24.29
N PRO A 556 19.12 -26.20 -23.03
CA PRO A 556 20.49 -26.52 -22.64
C PRO A 556 20.82 -28.03 -22.79
N ILE A 557 19.81 -28.90 -22.91
CA ILE A 557 20.01 -30.37 -23.07
C ILE A 557 20.21 -30.73 -24.53
N SER A 558 19.34 -30.24 -25.43
CA SER A 558 19.48 -30.50 -26.88
C SER A 558 20.53 -29.57 -27.53
N GLY A 559 20.86 -28.44 -26.90
CA GLY A 559 21.74 -27.43 -27.45
C GLY A 559 21.06 -26.48 -28.44
N ASP A 560 19.73 -26.55 -28.55
CA ASP A 560 18.97 -25.64 -29.42
C ASP A 560 19.18 -24.21 -28.96
N ALA A 561 19.40 -23.32 -29.94
CA ALA A 561 19.68 -21.92 -29.67
C ALA A 561 19.20 -21.01 -30.81
N THR A 562 18.64 -19.87 -30.46
CA THR A 562 18.18 -18.86 -31.41
C THR A 562 19.25 -17.77 -31.56
N GLU A 563 19.63 -17.49 -32.82
CA GLU A 563 20.64 -16.49 -33.14
C GLU A 563 20.06 -15.05 -33.04
N GLN A 564 20.83 -14.15 -32.43
CA GLN A 564 20.62 -12.71 -32.48
C GLN A 564 21.30 -12.15 -33.72
N GLU A 565 20.58 -12.09 -34.86
CA GLU A 565 21.14 -11.69 -36.15
C GLU A 565 21.71 -10.27 -36.21
N ARG A 566 21.07 -9.33 -35.52
CA ARG A 566 21.50 -7.94 -35.48
C ARG A 566 22.14 -7.61 -34.15
N GLU A 567 23.24 -6.85 -34.18
CA GLU A 567 23.96 -6.42 -32.97
C GLU A 567 24.29 -7.62 -32.04
N PRO A 568 24.98 -8.66 -32.54
CA PRO A 568 25.13 -9.93 -31.82
C PRO A 568 25.86 -9.79 -30.47
N ALA A 569 26.52 -8.67 -30.22
CA ALA A 569 27.14 -8.37 -28.92
C ALA A 569 26.09 -8.13 -27.82
N THR A 570 24.89 -7.67 -28.19
CA THR A 570 23.79 -7.36 -27.25
C THR A 570 22.60 -8.26 -27.55
N ILE A 571 22.43 -9.28 -26.74
CA ILE A 571 21.30 -10.21 -26.86
C ILE A 571 20.09 -9.58 -26.16
N LYS A 572 18.94 -9.53 -26.85
CA LYS A 572 17.68 -8.97 -26.36
C LYS A 572 16.77 -10.07 -25.84
N ILE A 573 16.40 -9.99 -24.57
CA ILE A 573 15.55 -10.96 -23.89
C ILE A 573 14.25 -10.29 -23.48
N ALA A 574 13.12 -10.75 -23.99
CA ALA A 574 11.82 -10.17 -23.70
C ALA A 574 11.47 -10.23 -22.21
N ASN A 575 11.79 -11.33 -21.54
CA ASN A 575 11.51 -11.52 -20.11
C ASN A 575 12.52 -12.48 -19.48
N ILE A 576 12.98 -12.19 -18.26
CA ILE A 576 13.68 -13.14 -17.39
C ILE A 576 12.65 -13.57 -16.32
N PRO A 577 12.21 -14.84 -16.34
CA PRO A 577 11.15 -15.29 -15.45
C PRO A 577 11.48 -15.13 -13.98
N GLY A 578 10.45 -14.99 -13.16
CA GLY A 578 10.63 -15.09 -11.71
C GLY A 578 11.12 -16.51 -11.34
N GLN A 579 12.05 -16.59 -10.37
CA GLN A 579 12.71 -17.84 -9.95
C GLN A 579 13.27 -18.63 -11.14
N GLY A 580 13.75 -17.91 -12.16
CA GLY A 580 14.16 -18.45 -13.43
C GLY A 580 15.55 -18.01 -13.86
N ILE A 581 15.97 -18.57 -14.98
CA ILE A 581 17.27 -18.33 -15.58
C ILE A 581 17.15 -18.14 -17.10
N VAL A 582 18.08 -17.37 -17.66
CA VAL A 582 18.32 -17.28 -19.10
C VAL A 582 19.77 -17.62 -19.37
N ARG A 583 20.03 -18.40 -20.43
CA ARG A 583 21.36 -18.75 -20.89
C ARG A 583 21.62 -18.14 -22.25
N VAL A 584 22.78 -17.53 -22.39
CA VAL A 584 23.21 -16.91 -23.64
C VAL A 584 24.64 -17.33 -23.97
N LYS A 585 24.98 -17.36 -25.27
CA LYS A 585 26.35 -17.63 -25.70
C LYS A 585 26.75 -16.73 -26.85
N TRP A 586 28.03 -16.47 -26.95
CA TRP A 586 28.64 -15.75 -28.06
C TRP A 586 29.82 -16.50 -28.63
N ILE A 587 30.03 -16.32 -29.94
CA ILE A 587 31.28 -16.66 -30.60
C ILE A 587 32.05 -15.38 -30.80
N VAL A 588 33.27 -15.32 -30.26
CA VAL A 588 34.08 -14.10 -30.18
C VAL A 588 35.46 -14.34 -30.80
N SER A 589 35.95 -13.40 -31.59
CA SER A 589 37.33 -13.36 -32.00
C SER A 589 38.14 -12.66 -30.93
N GLY A 590 39.10 -13.39 -30.29
CA GLY A 590 39.91 -12.93 -29.18
C GLY A 590 39.98 -13.92 -28.04
N ALA A 591 40.91 -13.70 -27.11
CA ALA A 591 41.19 -14.62 -25.98
C ALA A 591 40.66 -14.14 -24.63
N GLY A 592 40.00 -12.98 -24.57
CA GLY A 592 39.51 -12.40 -23.32
C GLY A 592 40.56 -11.56 -22.55
N PRO A 593 40.26 -11.12 -21.36
CA PRO A 593 39.07 -11.42 -20.58
C PRO A 593 37.79 -10.73 -21.09
N PHE A 594 36.66 -11.38 -20.89
CA PHE A 594 35.35 -10.93 -21.34
C PHE A 594 34.51 -10.44 -20.14
N THR A 595 33.68 -9.41 -20.36
CA THR A 595 32.71 -8.96 -19.37
C THR A 595 31.31 -9.06 -19.94
N VAL A 596 30.41 -9.72 -19.20
CA VAL A 596 28.98 -9.79 -19.50
C VAL A 596 28.24 -8.84 -18.58
N THR A 597 27.43 -7.96 -19.16
CA THR A 597 26.54 -7.05 -18.44
C THR A 597 25.10 -7.35 -18.83
N ALA A 598 24.29 -7.67 -17.84
CA ALA A 598 22.83 -7.77 -17.94
C ALA A 598 22.21 -6.46 -17.45
N ASP A 599 21.34 -5.86 -18.26
CA ASP A 599 20.68 -4.57 -18.00
C ASP A 599 19.16 -4.74 -18.24
N SER A 600 18.40 -4.56 -17.18
CA SER A 600 16.93 -4.63 -17.15
C SER A 600 16.37 -3.37 -16.52
N GLU A 601 15.39 -2.73 -17.15
CA GLU A 601 14.74 -1.54 -16.57
C GLU A 601 14.18 -1.83 -15.18
N LYS A 602 13.43 -2.93 -15.03
CA LYS A 602 12.76 -3.31 -13.78
C LYS A 602 13.56 -4.30 -12.93
N GLY A 603 14.65 -4.87 -13.45
CA GLY A 603 15.47 -5.88 -12.77
C GLY A 603 16.86 -5.39 -12.35
N GLY A 604 17.20 -4.13 -12.67
CA GLY A 604 18.52 -3.55 -12.37
C GLY A 604 19.62 -3.98 -13.30
N VAL A 605 20.87 -3.72 -12.91
CA VAL A 605 22.08 -3.97 -13.71
C VAL A 605 23.04 -4.86 -12.94
N SER A 606 23.54 -5.91 -13.62
CA SER A 606 24.54 -6.83 -13.07
C SER A 606 25.66 -7.08 -14.09
N SER A 607 26.91 -7.14 -13.63
CA SER A 607 28.06 -7.42 -14.49
C SER A 607 28.99 -8.45 -13.86
N LEU A 608 29.51 -9.36 -14.70
CA LEU A 608 30.49 -10.33 -14.29
C LEU A 608 31.58 -10.49 -15.37
N ARG A 609 32.84 -10.56 -14.91
CA ARG A 609 34.00 -10.80 -15.77
C ARG A 609 34.35 -12.28 -15.81
N SER A 610 34.67 -12.82 -17.01
CA SER A 610 35.20 -14.17 -17.13
C SER A 610 36.51 -14.32 -16.38
N ARG A 611 36.69 -15.44 -15.77
CA ARG A 611 37.96 -15.82 -15.10
C ARG A 611 39.03 -16.18 -16.10
#